data_acd53d146c0d660fb9064d396400838a
#
_entry.id   acd53d146c0d660fb9064d396400838a
#
_cell.length_a   1.000
_cell.length_b   1.000
_cell.length_c   1.000
_cell.angle_alpha   90.00
_cell.angle_beta   90.00
_cell.angle_gamma   90.00
#
_symmetry.space_group_name_H-M   'P 1'
#
loop_
_entity.id
_entity.type
_entity.pdbx_description
1 polymer ?
#
loop_
_entity_poly.entity_id
_entity_poly.type
_entity_poly.pdbx_seq_one_letter_code
_entity_poly.pdbx_strand_id
1 'polypeptide(L)'
;MVELADRAVIGAAWKVKNLEDHDRRLERAARWIDELSREHETAALVIYEAALMKSGRPVKEVRETVRRFGDKWQDEEEPLTIPRVSGIMNVDGDDWFFGDDTLRVMTGQLLGQFQHRVAQYNYVDEREVLKRWANSHDTRLFIRRRIYETEPVVGVISGFGLPLVQYLRVAAGANTLVPSENMSRALEALGFGASADEYETLGRAESLALHLDLPAPIVGEMLEDIARDGLTEFPEPPEPAAEDGDDAGEEEASGEAPKPAPGDREARRSAREDPRKGDEPTRVQDPQPRDAPGVAEEAGGKKNPASPETGRGEAPGEVRDGDEG
;
A
#
# COMPACT_ATOMS: atom_id res chain seq x y z
N MET A 1 8.40 18.13 -19.68
CA MET A 1 8.00 16.78 -19.20
C MET A 1 6.76 16.82 -18.30
N VAL A 2 6.63 17.77 -17.38
CA VAL A 2 5.44 17.90 -16.51
C VAL A 2 4.16 18.14 -17.33
N GLU A 3 4.21 19.05 -18.30
CA GLU A 3 3.07 19.40 -19.17
C GLU A 3 2.52 18.25 -20.02
N LEU A 4 3.38 17.34 -20.51
CA LEU A 4 2.94 16.15 -21.26
C LEU A 4 2.29 15.10 -20.37
N ALA A 5 2.77 14.95 -19.13
CA ALA A 5 2.18 14.06 -18.15
C ALA A 5 0.76 14.53 -17.75
N ASP A 6 0.58 15.84 -17.58
CA ASP A 6 -0.73 16.42 -17.22
C ASP A 6 -1.76 16.22 -18.34
N ARG A 7 -1.36 16.40 -19.61
CA ARG A 7 -2.26 16.15 -20.76
C ARG A 7 -2.69 14.69 -20.86
N ALA A 8 -1.78 13.76 -20.64
CA ALA A 8 -2.12 12.33 -20.66
C ALA A 8 -3.13 11.98 -19.56
N VAL A 9 -2.96 12.52 -18.35
CA VAL A 9 -3.87 12.30 -17.23
C VAL A 9 -5.26 12.88 -17.52
N ILE A 10 -5.33 14.11 -18.03
CA ILE A 10 -6.59 14.79 -18.40
C ILE A 10 -7.32 13.98 -19.48
N GLY A 11 -6.60 13.58 -20.54
CA GLY A 11 -7.16 12.77 -21.62
C GLY A 11 -7.67 11.41 -21.14
N ALA A 12 -6.91 10.73 -20.27
CA ALA A 12 -7.33 9.47 -19.68
C ALA A 12 -8.56 9.63 -18.77
N ALA A 13 -8.60 10.67 -17.94
CA ALA A 13 -9.74 10.97 -17.08
C ALA A 13 -11.00 11.24 -17.91
N TRP A 14 -10.86 12.00 -19.01
CA TRP A 14 -11.97 12.24 -19.93
C TRP A 14 -12.48 10.93 -20.56
N LYS A 15 -11.59 10.07 -21.05
CA LYS A 15 -11.93 8.76 -21.62
C LYS A 15 -12.70 7.89 -20.63
N VAL A 16 -12.20 7.78 -19.40
CA VAL A 16 -12.86 6.98 -18.34
C VAL A 16 -14.25 7.53 -18.00
N LYS A 17 -14.39 8.85 -17.84
CA LYS A 17 -15.68 9.50 -17.53
C LYS A 17 -16.74 9.33 -18.63
N ASN A 18 -16.31 9.19 -19.89
CA ASN A 18 -17.20 9.10 -21.04
C ASN A 18 -17.37 7.67 -21.56
N LEU A 19 -16.95 6.65 -20.81
CA LEU A 19 -17.31 5.27 -21.11
C LEU A 19 -18.84 5.09 -20.99
N GLU A 20 -19.46 4.37 -21.94
CA GLU A 20 -20.92 4.10 -21.92
C GLU A 20 -21.36 3.40 -20.63
N ASP A 21 -20.47 2.60 -20.04
CA ASP A 21 -20.74 1.82 -18.84
C ASP A 21 -20.00 2.35 -17.58
N HIS A 22 -19.59 3.63 -17.60
CA HIS A 22 -18.86 4.28 -16.50
C HIS A 22 -19.52 4.07 -15.15
N ASP A 23 -20.80 4.41 -15.03
CA ASP A 23 -21.55 4.35 -13.77
C ASP A 23 -21.64 2.91 -13.24
N ARG A 24 -21.86 1.94 -14.15
CA ARG A 24 -21.90 0.52 -13.78
C ARG A 24 -20.55 0.03 -13.25
N ARG A 25 -19.43 0.46 -13.87
CA ARG A 25 -18.07 0.14 -13.39
C ARG A 25 -17.81 0.79 -12.03
N LEU A 26 -18.18 2.04 -11.88
CA LEU A 26 -18.05 2.77 -10.63
C LEU A 26 -18.81 2.09 -9.49
N GLU A 27 -20.09 1.72 -9.69
CA GLU A 27 -20.88 1.01 -8.69
C GLU A 27 -20.30 -0.36 -8.34
N ARG A 28 -19.78 -1.10 -9.34
CA ARG A 28 -19.16 -2.41 -9.12
C ARG A 28 -17.87 -2.27 -8.32
N ALA A 29 -17.01 -1.32 -8.69
CA ALA A 29 -15.75 -1.04 -7.98
C ALA A 29 -16.00 -0.57 -6.54
N ALA A 30 -16.96 0.34 -6.33
CA ALA A 30 -17.31 0.81 -5.00
C ALA A 30 -17.81 -0.33 -4.10
N ARG A 31 -18.64 -1.21 -4.64
CA ARG A 31 -19.15 -2.40 -3.95
C ARG A 31 -18.02 -3.36 -3.56
N TRP A 32 -17.12 -3.64 -4.50
CA TRP A 32 -15.95 -4.49 -4.25
C TRP A 32 -15.06 -3.94 -3.13
N ILE A 33 -14.78 -2.64 -3.12
CA ILE A 33 -13.96 -2.01 -2.08
C ILE A 33 -14.68 -2.01 -0.72
N ASP A 34 -15.99 -1.81 -0.70
CA ASP A 34 -16.78 -1.92 0.52
C ASP A 34 -16.76 -3.36 1.08
N GLU A 35 -16.92 -4.36 0.22
CA GLU A 35 -16.77 -5.77 0.59
C GLU A 35 -15.37 -6.06 1.12
N LEU A 36 -14.30 -5.61 0.44
CA LEU A 36 -12.93 -5.81 0.89
C LEU A 36 -12.68 -5.23 2.28
N SER A 37 -13.20 -4.05 2.55
CA SER A 37 -13.01 -3.37 3.84
C SER A 37 -13.75 -4.04 5.00
N ARG A 38 -14.79 -4.83 4.71
CA ARG A 38 -15.67 -5.51 5.68
C ARG A 38 -15.47 -7.02 5.75
N GLU A 39 -14.71 -7.61 4.81
CA GLU A 39 -14.54 -9.06 4.70
C GLU A 39 -14.06 -9.69 6.01
N HIS A 40 -13.17 -9.01 6.74
CA HIS A 40 -12.62 -9.53 7.99
C HIS A 40 -12.82 -8.57 9.16
N GLU A 41 -13.38 -9.09 10.24
CA GLU A 41 -13.60 -8.34 11.46
C GLU A 41 -12.30 -8.02 12.21
N THR A 42 -11.29 -8.90 12.13
CA THR A 42 -10.05 -8.77 12.90
C THR A 42 -8.85 -8.38 12.04
N ALA A 43 -7.91 -7.63 12.63
CA ALA A 43 -6.68 -7.25 11.96
C ALA A 43 -5.84 -8.47 11.56
N ALA A 44 -5.85 -9.51 12.36
CA ALA A 44 -5.09 -10.72 12.10
C ALA A 44 -5.53 -11.43 10.82
N LEU A 45 -6.83 -11.49 10.53
CA LEU A 45 -7.35 -12.08 9.30
C LEU A 45 -7.05 -11.22 8.06
N VAL A 46 -7.06 -9.89 8.19
CA VAL A 46 -6.64 -8.99 7.11
C VAL A 46 -5.15 -9.20 6.76
N ILE A 47 -4.30 -9.30 7.78
CA ILE A 47 -2.86 -9.57 7.60
C ILE A 47 -2.65 -10.95 6.97
N TYR A 48 -3.38 -11.94 7.41
CA TYR A 48 -3.33 -13.30 6.89
C TYR A 48 -3.74 -13.34 5.41
N GLU A 49 -4.86 -12.72 5.04
CA GLU A 49 -5.29 -12.62 3.64
C GLU A 49 -4.20 -11.97 2.77
N ALA A 50 -3.66 -10.84 3.19
CA ALA A 50 -2.60 -10.15 2.46
C ALA A 50 -1.35 -11.03 2.23
N ALA A 51 -0.98 -11.85 3.21
CA ALA A 51 0.11 -12.81 3.05
C ALA A 51 -0.22 -13.91 2.02
N LEU A 52 -1.45 -14.46 2.09
CA LEU A 52 -1.90 -15.50 1.17
C LEU A 52 -2.03 -15.02 -0.29
N MET A 53 -2.25 -13.72 -0.51
CA MET A 53 -2.24 -13.14 -1.87
C MET A 53 -0.91 -13.36 -2.61
N LYS A 54 0.20 -13.58 -1.89
CA LYS A 54 1.49 -13.98 -2.49
C LYS A 54 1.43 -15.30 -3.27
N SER A 55 0.48 -16.17 -2.97
CA SER A 55 0.31 -17.45 -3.68
C SER A 55 -0.02 -17.29 -5.17
N GLY A 56 -0.47 -16.11 -5.61
CA GLY A 56 -0.97 -15.87 -6.97
C GLY A 56 -2.29 -16.58 -7.27
N ARG A 57 -2.95 -17.19 -6.27
CA ARG A 57 -4.25 -17.82 -6.44
C ARG A 57 -5.36 -16.78 -6.63
N PRO A 58 -6.50 -17.17 -7.24
CA PRO A 58 -7.64 -16.30 -7.35
C PRO A 58 -8.06 -15.73 -5.98
N VAL A 59 -8.34 -14.43 -5.91
CA VAL A 59 -8.75 -13.75 -4.66
C VAL A 59 -9.88 -14.48 -3.95
N LYS A 60 -10.85 -15.02 -4.70
CA LYS A 60 -11.96 -15.79 -4.15
C LYS A 60 -11.49 -17.03 -3.37
N GLU A 61 -10.49 -17.74 -3.88
CA GLU A 61 -9.93 -18.93 -3.22
C GLU A 61 -9.17 -18.55 -1.95
N VAL A 62 -8.41 -17.46 -2.01
CA VAL A 62 -7.69 -16.92 -0.85
C VAL A 62 -8.69 -16.54 0.26
N ARG A 63 -9.70 -15.76 -0.06
CA ARG A 63 -10.75 -15.33 0.89
C ARG A 63 -11.52 -16.50 1.48
N GLU A 64 -11.87 -17.49 0.65
CA GLU A 64 -12.53 -18.71 1.12
C GLU A 64 -11.67 -19.44 2.15
N THR A 65 -10.35 -19.51 1.94
CA THR A 65 -9.41 -20.13 2.89
C THR A 65 -9.34 -19.35 4.19
N VAL A 66 -9.25 -18.02 4.14
CA VAL A 66 -9.22 -17.16 5.33
C VAL A 66 -10.55 -17.25 6.10
N ARG A 67 -11.69 -17.26 5.38
CA ARG A 67 -13.02 -17.42 6.01
C ARG A 67 -13.14 -18.78 6.72
N ARG A 68 -12.77 -19.88 6.06
CA ARG A 68 -12.77 -21.21 6.70
C ARG A 68 -11.87 -21.26 7.94
N PHE A 69 -10.72 -20.56 7.91
CA PHE A 69 -9.87 -20.41 9.07
C PHE A 69 -10.60 -19.65 10.18
N GLY A 70 -11.21 -18.51 9.85
CA GLY A 70 -12.03 -17.72 10.77
C GLY A 70 -13.12 -18.58 11.40
N ASP A 71 -13.96 -19.23 10.59
CA ASP A 71 -15.09 -20.06 11.03
C ASP A 71 -14.65 -21.21 11.96
N LYS A 72 -13.47 -21.79 11.71
CA LYS A 72 -12.95 -22.89 12.55
C LYS A 72 -12.48 -22.41 13.92
N TRP A 73 -11.90 -21.21 14.00
CA TRP A 73 -11.16 -20.78 15.18
C TRP A 73 -11.75 -19.57 15.89
N GLN A 74 -12.73 -18.89 15.30
CA GLN A 74 -13.41 -17.78 15.94
C GLN A 74 -14.36 -18.28 17.02
N ASP A 75 -14.27 -17.68 18.19
CA ASP A 75 -15.12 -17.93 19.34
C ASP A 75 -15.62 -16.57 19.86
N GLU A 76 -16.86 -16.51 20.36
CA GLU A 76 -17.42 -15.29 20.93
C GLU A 76 -16.64 -14.82 22.17
N GLU A 77 -16.09 -15.76 22.94
CA GLU A 77 -15.34 -15.47 24.18
C GLU A 77 -13.87 -15.12 23.87
N GLU A 78 -13.33 -15.61 22.75
CA GLU A 78 -11.92 -15.47 22.38
C GLU A 78 -11.75 -14.99 20.93
N PRO A 79 -11.78 -13.68 20.66
CA PRO A 79 -11.62 -13.15 19.32
C PRO A 79 -10.25 -13.53 18.71
N LEU A 80 -10.18 -13.61 17.38
CA LEU A 80 -8.96 -13.92 16.63
C LEU A 80 -8.01 -12.69 16.61
N THR A 81 -7.35 -12.48 17.76
CA THR A 81 -6.28 -11.47 17.87
C THR A 81 -5.01 -11.90 17.14
N ILE A 82 -4.11 -10.95 16.88
CA ILE A 82 -2.81 -11.22 16.24
C ILE A 82 -2.02 -12.31 17.02
N PRO A 83 -1.86 -12.25 18.36
CA PRO A 83 -1.17 -13.29 19.10
C PRO A 83 -1.85 -14.67 19.01
N ARG A 84 -3.19 -14.70 19.04
CA ARG A 84 -3.95 -15.96 18.98
C ARG A 84 -3.78 -16.62 17.60
N VAL A 85 -3.95 -15.86 16.51
CA VAL A 85 -3.77 -16.38 15.16
C VAL A 85 -2.33 -16.88 14.95
N SER A 86 -1.34 -16.12 15.41
CA SER A 86 0.06 -16.54 15.37
C SER A 86 0.29 -17.86 16.15
N GLY A 87 -0.32 -18.03 17.30
CA GLY A 87 -0.26 -19.26 18.10
C GLY A 87 -0.87 -20.46 17.36
N ILE A 88 -2.06 -20.29 16.79
CA ILE A 88 -2.76 -21.35 16.04
C ILE A 88 -1.92 -21.80 14.83
N MET A 89 -1.39 -20.85 14.04
CA MET A 89 -0.61 -21.15 12.84
C MET A 89 0.71 -21.86 13.11
N ASN A 90 1.25 -21.75 14.32
CA ASN A 90 2.43 -22.49 14.73
C ASN A 90 2.16 -23.97 15.05
N VAL A 91 0.90 -24.32 15.36
CA VAL A 91 0.52 -25.67 15.80
C VAL A 91 -0.28 -26.42 14.73
N ASP A 92 -1.15 -25.74 14.01
CA ASP A 92 -2.08 -26.32 13.03
C ASP A 92 -1.60 -26.00 11.61
N GLY A 93 -0.83 -26.88 11.05
CA GLY A 93 0.03 -26.86 9.87
C GLY A 93 -0.51 -26.43 8.51
N ASP A 94 -0.18 -27.24 7.52
CA ASP A 94 0.01 -26.87 6.10
C ASP A 94 -1.26 -26.57 5.30
N ASP A 95 -2.42 -27.03 5.71
CA ASP A 95 -3.68 -26.88 4.95
C ASP A 95 -4.13 -25.42 4.77
N TRP A 96 -3.65 -24.51 5.62
CA TRP A 96 -3.99 -23.11 5.65
C TRP A 96 -3.10 -22.22 4.77
N PHE A 97 -2.04 -22.80 4.21
CA PHE A 97 -1.04 -22.12 3.41
C PHE A 97 -0.86 -22.75 2.03
N PHE A 98 -1.86 -23.50 1.56
CA PHE A 98 -1.81 -24.20 0.27
C PHE A 98 -0.60 -25.13 0.11
N GLY A 99 -0.07 -25.65 1.22
CA GLY A 99 1.15 -26.46 1.22
C GLY A 99 2.45 -25.68 0.99
N ASP A 100 2.44 -24.34 1.13
CA ASP A 100 3.60 -23.48 0.95
C ASP A 100 4.11 -22.92 2.28
N ASP A 101 5.22 -23.46 2.74
CA ASP A 101 5.93 -23.00 3.94
C ASP A 101 6.36 -21.53 3.89
N THR A 102 6.61 -21.00 2.69
CA THR A 102 6.99 -19.59 2.52
C THR A 102 5.87 -18.66 2.94
N LEU A 103 4.62 -19.02 2.60
CA LEU A 103 3.44 -18.26 3.03
C LEU A 103 3.25 -18.31 4.55
N ARG A 104 3.49 -19.47 5.14
CA ARG A 104 3.41 -19.64 6.60
C ARG A 104 4.43 -18.76 7.31
N VAL A 105 5.68 -18.80 6.87
CA VAL A 105 6.77 -17.98 7.43
C VAL A 105 6.47 -16.49 7.26
N MET A 106 6.05 -16.07 6.06
CA MET A 106 5.69 -14.68 5.76
C MET A 106 4.54 -14.19 6.67
N THR A 107 3.48 -15.00 6.81
CA THR A 107 2.35 -14.68 7.68
C THR A 107 2.80 -14.50 9.13
N GLY A 108 3.63 -15.44 9.64
CA GLY A 108 4.18 -15.35 10.99
C GLY A 108 5.04 -14.09 11.21
N GLN A 109 5.84 -13.73 10.22
CA GLN A 109 6.64 -12.50 10.27
C GLN A 109 5.75 -11.25 10.29
N LEU A 110 4.73 -11.17 9.44
CA LEU A 110 3.79 -10.04 9.41
C LEU A 110 3.04 -9.91 10.74
N LEU A 111 2.46 -11.00 11.24
CA LEU A 111 1.76 -11.00 12.53
C LEU A 111 2.70 -10.56 13.66
N GLY A 112 3.94 -11.05 13.69
CA GLY A 112 4.94 -10.67 14.68
C GLY A 112 5.29 -9.18 14.65
N GLN A 113 5.47 -8.61 13.46
CA GLN A 113 5.74 -7.18 13.30
C GLN A 113 4.57 -6.30 13.78
N PHE A 114 3.34 -6.67 13.41
CA PHE A 114 2.17 -5.92 13.88
C PHE A 114 1.91 -6.11 15.37
N GLN A 115 2.13 -7.30 15.93
CA GLN A 115 2.07 -7.55 17.37
C GLN A 115 3.03 -6.64 18.14
N HIS A 116 4.28 -6.52 17.66
CA HIS A 116 5.26 -5.61 18.25
C HIS A 116 4.78 -4.16 18.20
N ARG A 117 4.21 -3.75 17.07
CA ARG A 117 3.68 -2.40 16.91
C ARG A 117 2.48 -2.11 17.83
N VAL A 118 1.56 -3.06 17.99
CA VAL A 118 0.44 -2.95 18.94
C VAL A 118 0.98 -2.75 20.36
N ALA A 119 1.97 -3.54 20.75
CA ALA A 119 2.59 -3.43 22.08
C ALA A 119 3.29 -2.08 22.31
N GLN A 120 3.95 -1.51 21.29
CA GLN A 120 4.61 -0.20 21.40
C GLN A 120 3.66 0.95 21.68
N TYR A 121 2.45 0.90 21.14
CA TYR A 121 1.50 2.00 21.24
C TYR A 121 0.48 1.83 22.37
N ASN A 122 0.54 0.73 23.13
CA ASN A 122 -0.46 0.37 24.15
C ASN A 122 -1.91 0.44 23.64
N TYR A 123 -2.13 0.17 22.36
CA TYR A 123 -3.45 0.12 21.77
C TYR A 123 -4.12 -1.21 22.10
N VAL A 124 -5.38 -1.12 22.50
CA VAL A 124 -6.22 -2.29 22.73
C VAL A 124 -6.82 -2.81 21.43
N ASP A 125 -7.10 -1.90 20.47
CA ASP A 125 -7.69 -2.23 19.18
C ASP A 125 -6.62 -2.41 18.09
N GLU A 126 -6.40 -3.67 17.71
CA GLU A 126 -5.45 -4.06 16.66
C GLU A 126 -5.84 -3.51 15.28
N ARG A 127 -7.16 -3.39 14.99
CA ARG A 127 -7.65 -2.81 13.73
C ARG A 127 -7.26 -1.34 13.62
N GLU A 128 -7.38 -0.59 14.69
CA GLU A 128 -6.98 0.81 14.71
C GLU A 128 -5.47 0.97 14.50
N VAL A 129 -4.65 0.09 15.08
CA VAL A 129 -3.19 0.08 14.83
C VAL A 129 -2.88 -0.20 13.37
N LEU A 130 -3.53 -1.20 12.77
CA LEU A 130 -3.37 -1.55 11.36
C LEU A 130 -3.79 -0.38 10.45
N LYS A 131 -4.93 0.25 10.72
CA LYS A 131 -5.43 1.42 10.00
C LYS A 131 -4.49 2.62 10.10
N ARG A 132 -3.96 2.90 11.28
CA ARG A 132 -2.97 3.98 11.48
C ARG A 132 -1.68 3.71 10.74
N TRP A 133 -1.20 2.46 10.77
CA TRP A 133 -0.05 2.09 9.96
C TRP A 133 -0.32 2.30 8.47
N ALA A 134 -1.43 1.81 7.96
CA ALA A 134 -1.79 1.91 6.54
C ALA A 134 -1.85 3.37 6.06
N ASN A 135 -2.24 4.31 6.92
CA ASN A 135 -2.35 5.74 6.65
C ASN A 135 -1.16 6.57 7.15
N SER A 136 -0.10 5.93 7.69
CA SER A 136 1.06 6.63 8.26
C SER A 136 1.94 7.34 7.23
N HIS A 137 1.83 6.97 5.96
CA HIS A 137 2.59 7.54 4.87
C HIS A 137 1.66 8.20 3.85
N ASP A 138 1.96 9.43 3.52
CA ASP A 138 1.37 10.09 2.36
C ASP A 138 1.70 9.29 1.08
N THR A 139 0.68 8.93 0.30
CA THR A 139 0.85 8.06 -0.86
C THR A 139 1.83 8.65 -1.89
N ARG A 140 1.83 9.98 -2.08
CA ARG A 140 2.76 10.64 -3.02
C ARG A 140 4.20 10.55 -2.55
N LEU A 141 4.45 10.69 -1.25
CA LEU A 141 5.78 10.49 -0.65
C LEU A 141 6.18 9.02 -0.71
N PHE A 142 5.23 8.12 -0.48
CA PHE A 142 5.45 6.68 -0.55
C PHE A 142 5.95 6.26 -1.94
N ILE A 143 5.28 6.72 -3.00
CA ILE A 143 5.67 6.47 -4.38
C ILE A 143 7.02 7.14 -4.69
N ARG A 144 7.14 8.44 -4.44
CA ARG A 144 8.31 9.24 -4.82
C ARG A 144 9.61 8.77 -4.18
N ARG A 145 9.55 8.25 -2.95
CA ARG A 145 10.72 7.83 -2.16
C ARG A 145 10.91 6.33 -2.08
N ARG A 146 10.06 5.53 -2.75
CA ARG A 146 10.05 4.07 -2.62
C ARG A 146 10.08 3.61 -1.17
N ILE A 147 9.25 4.25 -0.33
CA ILE A 147 9.30 4.10 1.13
C ILE A 147 9.07 2.65 1.57
N TYR A 148 8.32 1.84 0.80
CA TYR A 148 8.06 0.46 1.19
C TYR A 148 9.34 -0.37 1.38
N GLU A 149 10.39 -0.10 0.61
CA GLU A 149 11.69 -0.81 0.71
C GLU A 149 12.40 -0.54 2.05
N THR A 150 12.08 0.58 2.68
CA THR A 150 12.66 1.02 3.97
C THR A 150 11.62 1.07 5.09
N GLU A 151 10.38 0.65 4.81
CA GLU A 151 9.30 0.66 5.78
C GLU A 151 9.57 -0.41 6.87
N PRO A 152 9.62 -0.03 8.16
CA PRO A 152 10.15 -0.91 9.21
C PRO A 152 9.23 -2.08 9.57
N VAL A 153 7.95 -2.04 9.21
CA VAL A 153 7.00 -3.12 9.54
C VAL A 153 7.00 -4.21 8.48
N VAL A 154 6.84 -3.84 7.21
CA VAL A 154 6.67 -4.82 6.13
C VAL A 154 7.84 -4.86 5.15
N GLY A 155 8.60 -3.77 5.01
CA GLY A 155 9.72 -3.68 4.06
C GLY A 155 10.89 -4.62 4.37
N VAL A 156 10.97 -5.12 5.60
CA VAL A 156 11.97 -6.11 6.05
C VAL A 156 11.58 -7.55 5.72
N ILE A 157 10.35 -7.79 5.25
CA ILE A 157 9.82 -9.14 5.01
C ILE A 157 10.11 -9.55 3.56
N SER A 158 10.96 -10.54 3.42
CA SER A 158 11.37 -11.03 2.09
C SER A 158 10.17 -11.54 1.28
N GLY A 159 10.05 -11.05 0.05
CA GLY A 159 8.99 -11.44 -0.86
C GLY A 159 7.63 -10.76 -0.65
N PHE A 160 7.49 -9.91 0.38
CA PHE A 160 6.31 -9.07 0.57
C PHE A 160 6.49 -7.76 -0.19
N GLY A 161 6.32 -7.83 -1.52
CA GLY A 161 6.58 -6.71 -2.45
C GLY A 161 5.52 -5.61 -2.42
N LEU A 162 5.74 -4.58 -3.25
CA LEU A 162 4.86 -3.40 -3.32
C LEU A 162 3.38 -3.74 -3.52
N PRO A 163 2.97 -4.65 -4.42
CA PRO A 163 1.55 -4.99 -4.58
C PRO A 163 0.91 -5.53 -3.31
N LEU A 164 1.62 -6.38 -2.55
CA LEU A 164 1.11 -6.95 -1.30
C LEU A 164 1.02 -5.91 -0.18
N VAL A 165 2.01 -5.01 -0.10
CA VAL A 165 1.97 -3.87 0.83
C VAL A 165 0.75 -2.98 0.54
N GLN A 166 0.53 -2.67 -0.73
CA GLN A 166 -0.61 -1.84 -1.14
C GLN A 166 -1.94 -2.57 -0.93
N TYR A 167 -2.00 -3.87 -1.20
CA TYR A 167 -3.18 -4.68 -0.87
C TYR A 167 -3.53 -4.60 0.61
N LEU A 168 -2.54 -4.84 1.50
CA LEU A 168 -2.73 -4.73 2.94
C LEU A 168 -3.18 -3.31 3.37
N ARG A 169 -2.63 -2.27 2.74
CA ARG A 169 -3.03 -0.88 3.02
C ARG A 169 -4.47 -0.62 2.61
N VAL A 170 -4.88 -1.05 1.42
CA VAL A 170 -6.27 -0.90 0.94
C VAL A 170 -7.24 -1.67 1.83
N ALA A 171 -6.93 -2.93 2.16
CA ALA A 171 -7.74 -3.75 3.06
C ALA A 171 -7.84 -3.18 4.49
N ALA A 172 -6.82 -2.42 4.93
CA ALA A 172 -6.82 -1.67 6.19
C ALA A 172 -7.50 -0.30 6.10
N GLY A 173 -8.05 0.09 4.93
CA GLY A 173 -8.80 1.33 4.72
C GLY A 173 -7.95 2.54 4.31
N ALA A 174 -6.77 2.35 3.74
CA ALA A 174 -6.00 3.45 3.15
C ALA A 174 -6.56 3.84 1.78
N ASN A 175 -6.56 5.14 1.47
CA ASN A 175 -6.92 5.65 0.17
C ASN A 175 -5.74 5.55 -0.81
N THR A 176 -5.47 4.36 -1.28
CA THR A 176 -4.43 4.02 -2.26
C THR A 176 -4.94 2.87 -3.14
N LEU A 177 -4.12 2.37 -4.05
CA LEU A 177 -4.49 1.26 -4.94
C LEU A 177 -3.38 0.22 -5.04
N VAL A 178 -3.70 -0.94 -5.60
CA VAL A 178 -2.78 -2.07 -5.75
C VAL A 178 -2.26 -2.10 -7.20
N PRO A 179 -0.97 -1.84 -7.45
CA PRO A 179 -0.45 -1.92 -8.81
C PRO A 179 -0.46 -3.36 -9.32
N SER A 180 -0.86 -3.54 -10.58
CA SER A 180 -0.92 -4.84 -11.25
C SER A 180 -0.57 -4.72 -12.74
N GLU A 181 -0.33 -5.84 -13.39
CA GLU A 181 -0.16 -5.89 -14.85
C GLU A 181 -1.43 -5.47 -15.61
N ASN A 182 -2.60 -5.82 -15.09
CA ASN A 182 -3.87 -5.39 -15.66
C ASN A 182 -4.00 -3.87 -15.62
N MET A 183 -3.72 -3.27 -14.48
CA MET A 183 -3.73 -1.83 -14.32
C MET A 183 -2.74 -1.15 -15.26
N SER A 184 -1.52 -1.68 -15.42
CA SER A 184 -0.53 -1.17 -16.37
C SER A 184 -1.05 -1.22 -17.81
N ARG A 185 -1.69 -2.32 -18.20
CA ARG A 185 -2.32 -2.46 -19.53
C ARG A 185 -3.46 -1.48 -19.75
N ALA A 186 -4.32 -1.29 -18.76
CA ALA A 186 -5.40 -0.31 -18.82
C ALA A 186 -4.87 1.11 -18.99
N LEU A 187 -3.84 1.48 -18.21
CA LEU A 187 -3.19 2.80 -18.33
C LEU A 187 -2.53 3.00 -19.69
N GLU A 188 -1.89 1.97 -20.23
CA GLU A 188 -1.31 2.01 -21.60
C GLU A 188 -2.41 2.26 -22.64
N ALA A 189 -3.52 1.53 -22.60
CA ALA A 189 -4.67 1.70 -23.48
C ALA A 189 -5.31 3.10 -23.35
N LEU A 190 -5.28 3.68 -22.16
CA LEU A 190 -5.74 5.05 -21.91
C LEU A 190 -4.78 6.14 -22.45
N GLY A 191 -3.53 5.78 -22.82
CA GLY A 191 -2.57 6.66 -23.46
C GLY A 191 -1.39 7.10 -22.58
N PHE A 192 -1.14 6.47 -21.44
CA PHE A 192 0.04 6.76 -20.61
C PHE A 192 1.35 6.18 -21.15
N GLY A 193 1.28 5.26 -22.11
CA GLY A 193 2.41 4.48 -22.57
C GLY A 193 2.75 3.29 -21.65
N ALA A 194 3.57 2.37 -22.14
CA ALA A 194 3.97 1.19 -21.36
C ALA A 194 4.76 1.58 -20.10
N SER A 195 4.50 0.90 -19.00
CA SER A 195 5.29 1.00 -17.77
C SER A 195 5.68 -0.40 -17.30
N ALA A 196 6.96 -0.61 -17.02
CA ALA A 196 7.48 -1.82 -16.41
C ALA A 196 7.69 -1.68 -14.89
N ASP A 197 7.53 -0.48 -14.33
CA ASP A 197 7.75 -0.17 -12.92
C ASP A 197 6.41 -0.06 -12.18
N GLU A 198 6.22 -0.88 -11.14
CA GLU A 198 5.05 -0.87 -10.27
C GLU A 198 4.81 0.49 -9.61
N TYR A 199 5.87 1.23 -9.27
CA TYR A 199 5.76 2.59 -8.72
C TYR A 199 5.26 3.60 -9.75
N GLU A 200 5.67 3.44 -10.99
CA GLU A 200 5.18 4.29 -12.06
C GLU A 200 3.70 4.02 -12.35
N THR A 201 3.32 2.74 -12.41
CA THR A 201 1.92 2.31 -12.53
C THR A 201 1.06 2.88 -11.41
N LEU A 202 1.52 2.74 -10.16
CA LEU A 202 0.86 3.29 -8.97
C LEU A 202 0.72 4.82 -9.08
N GLY A 203 1.80 5.51 -9.44
CA GLY A 203 1.80 6.99 -9.54
C GLY A 203 0.86 7.53 -10.62
N ARG A 204 0.79 6.86 -11.77
CA ARG A 204 -0.13 7.22 -12.86
C ARG A 204 -1.58 7.01 -12.47
N ALA A 205 -1.89 5.87 -11.85
CA ALA A 205 -3.25 5.56 -11.39
C ALA A 205 -3.72 6.48 -10.26
N GLU A 206 -2.86 6.83 -9.30
CA GLU A 206 -3.13 7.82 -8.27
C GLU A 206 -3.39 9.22 -8.87
N SER A 207 -2.62 9.61 -9.87
CA SER A 207 -2.86 10.88 -10.58
C SER A 207 -4.19 10.87 -11.32
N LEU A 208 -4.54 9.74 -11.94
CA LEU A 208 -5.84 9.58 -12.60
C LEU A 208 -6.99 9.67 -11.58
N ALA A 209 -6.86 9.03 -10.41
CA ALA A 209 -7.85 9.09 -9.35
C ALA A 209 -8.13 10.52 -8.88
N LEU A 210 -7.06 11.32 -8.73
CA LEU A 210 -7.19 12.74 -8.38
C LEU A 210 -7.96 13.54 -9.44
N HIS A 211 -7.72 13.30 -10.73
CA HIS A 211 -8.40 14.00 -11.82
C HIS A 211 -9.85 13.53 -12.02
N LEU A 212 -10.15 12.29 -11.64
CA LEU A 212 -11.52 11.77 -11.61
C LEU A 212 -12.32 12.27 -10.42
N ASP A 213 -11.65 12.80 -9.38
CA ASP A 213 -12.21 13.12 -8.07
C ASP A 213 -12.87 11.90 -7.42
N LEU A 214 -12.21 10.75 -7.51
CA LEU A 214 -12.66 9.47 -6.98
C LEU A 214 -11.62 8.90 -6.00
N PRO A 215 -12.05 8.08 -5.02
CA PRO A 215 -11.12 7.33 -4.18
C PRO A 215 -10.20 6.44 -5.02
N ALA A 216 -8.90 6.45 -4.71
CA ALA A 216 -7.89 5.70 -5.46
C ALA A 216 -8.22 4.20 -5.57
N PRO A 217 -8.66 3.48 -4.51
CA PRO A 217 -8.98 2.06 -4.63
C PRO A 217 -10.13 1.79 -5.63
N ILE A 218 -11.12 2.68 -5.72
CA ILE A 218 -12.22 2.56 -6.70
C ILE A 218 -11.69 2.69 -8.12
N VAL A 219 -10.82 3.67 -8.38
CA VAL A 219 -10.19 3.84 -9.69
C VAL A 219 -9.30 2.64 -10.03
N GLY A 220 -8.59 2.09 -9.05
CA GLY A 220 -7.81 0.87 -9.21
C GLY A 220 -8.65 -0.29 -9.72
N GLU A 221 -9.81 -0.56 -9.11
CA GLU A 221 -10.71 -1.64 -9.53
C GLU A 221 -11.37 -1.35 -10.89
N MET A 222 -11.69 -0.08 -11.19
CA MET A 222 -12.18 0.28 -12.54
C MET A 222 -11.13 0.00 -13.62
N LEU A 223 -9.85 0.27 -13.36
CA LEU A 223 -8.75 -0.06 -14.28
C LEU A 223 -8.58 -1.57 -14.44
N GLU A 224 -8.72 -2.35 -13.37
CA GLU A 224 -8.75 -3.82 -13.43
C GLU A 224 -9.88 -4.33 -14.32
N ASP A 225 -11.07 -3.75 -14.20
CA ASP A 225 -12.23 -4.09 -15.03
C ASP A 225 -12.01 -3.76 -16.52
N ILE A 226 -11.46 -2.57 -16.80
CA ILE A 226 -11.13 -2.14 -18.16
C ILE A 226 -10.17 -3.14 -18.81
N ALA A 227 -9.11 -3.54 -18.11
CA ALA A 227 -8.14 -4.50 -18.62
C ALA A 227 -8.72 -5.91 -18.79
N ARG A 228 -9.56 -6.34 -17.82
CA ARG A 228 -10.23 -7.66 -17.86
C ARG A 228 -11.17 -7.79 -19.05
N ASP A 229 -11.89 -6.71 -19.38
CA ASP A 229 -12.78 -6.65 -20.51
C ASP A 229 -12.02 -6.48 -21.85
N GLY A 230 -10.69 -6.27 -21.81
CA GLY A 230 -9.86 -6.07 -22.99
C GLY A 230 -10.19 -4.79 -23.75
N LEU A 231 -10.66 -3.74 -23.04
CA LEU A 231 -11.08 -2.49 -23.67
C LEU A 231 -9.85 -1.74 -24.23
N THR A 232 -9.85 -1.53 -25.54
CA THR A 232 -8.79 -0.79 -26.25
C THR A 232 -9.30 0.44 -26.99
N GLU A 233 -10.62 0.52 -27.19
CA GLU A 233 -11.27 1.66 -27.85
C GLU A 233 -11.96 2.51 -26.79
N PHE A 234 -11.64 3.79 -26.81
CA PHE A 234 -12.17 4.79 -25.89
C PHE A 234 -12.78 5.95 -26.68
N PRO A 235 -13.78 6.65 -26.10
CA PRO A 235 -14.21 7.91 -26.66
C PRO A 235 -13.00 8.87 -26.85
N GLU A 236 -13.01 9.64 -27.91
CA GLU A 236 -11.99 10.66 -28.13
C GLU A 236 -12.40 11.98 -27.45
N PRO A 237 -11.48 12.61 -26.71
CA PRO A 237 -11.75 13.93 -26.17
C PRO A 237 -12.02 14.92 -27.33
N PRO A 238 -12.94 15.87 -27.16
CA PRO A 238 -13.17 16.89 -28.19
C PRO A 238 -11.86 17.61 -28.49
N GLU A 239 -11.60 17.83 -29.78
CA GLU A 239 -10.45 18.66 -30.16
C GLU A 239 -10.53 19.98 -29.40
N PRO A 240 -9.43 20.45 -28.78
CA PRO A 240 -9.42 21.76 -28.19
C PRO A 240 -9.86 22.74 -29.29
N ALA A 241 -10.93 23.50 -29.03
CA ALA A 241 -11.35 24.54 -29.97
C ALA A 241 -10.08 25.31 -30.35
N ALA A 242 -9.77 25.34 -31.64
CA ALA A 242 -8.69 26.17 -32.12
C ALA A 242 -8.95 27.55 -31.51
N GLU A 243 -8.04 28.01 -30.64
CA GLU A 243 -8.11 29.38 -30.18
C GLU A 243 -8.17 30.19 -31.47
N ASP A 244 -9.37 30.66 -31.83
CA ASP A 244 -9.56 31.58 -32.90
C ASP A 244 -8.59 32.69 -32.58
N GLY A 245 -7.46 32.68 -33.32
CA GLY A 245 -6.43 33.67 -33.15
C GLY A 245 -7.15 35.03 -33.19
N ASP A 246 -7.20 35.68 -32.04
CA ASP A 246 -7.51 37.08 -31.94
C ASP A 246 -6.56 37.74 -32.95
N ASP A 247 -7.09 37.90 -34.14
CA ASP A 247 -6.59 38.83 -35.11
C ASP A 247 -6.78 40.23 -34.49
N ALA A 248 -5.96 40.48 -33.46
CA ALA A 248 -5.81 41.78 -32.87
C ALA A 248 -5.17 42.65 -33.94
N GLY A 249 -6.06 43.19 -34.80
CA GLY A 249 -5.71 44.21 -35.69
C GLY A 249 -4.78 45.23 -35.01
N GLU A 250 -3.58 45.34 -35.54
CA GLU A 250 -2.66 46.42 -35.25
C GLU A 250 -3.37 47.74 -35.59
N GLU A 251 -4.23 48.26 -34.68
CA GLU A 251 -4.54 49.66 -34.63
C GLU A 251 -3.31 50.39 -34.10
N GLU A 252 -2.51 50.90 -35.04
CA GLU A 252 -1.53 51.96 -34.80
C GLU A 252 -2.21 53.16 -34.13
N ALA A 253 -2.33 53.12 -32.81
CA ALA A 253 -2.63 54.28 -32.00
C ALA A 253 -1.31 54.99 -31.64
N SER A 254 -0.87 55.89 -32.52
CA SER A 254 0.08 56.94 -32.18
C SER A 254 -0.54 57.84 -31.11
N GLY A 255 -0.40 57.47 -29.85
CA GLY A 255 -0.83 58.21 -28.67
C GLY A 255 0.36 58.56 -27.80
N GLU A 256 0.77 59.82 -27.91
CA GLU A 256 1.77 60.52 -27.12
C GLU A 256 1.60 60.26 -25.61
N ALA A 257 2.60 59.65 -24.97
CA ALA A 257 2.60 59.36 -23.56
C ALA A 257 2.65 60.63 -22.71
N PRO A 258 1.77 60.85 -21.73
CA PRO A 258 1.88 61.94 -20.78
C PRO A 258 3.06 61.72 -19.82
N LYS A 259 3.93 62.74 -19.68
CA LYS A 259 5.03 62.80 -18.70
C LYS A 259 4.47 62.69 -17.28
N PRO A 260 5.05 61.86 -16.39
CA PRO A 260 4.65 61.82 -15.00
C PRO A 260 5.13 63.07 -14.26
N ALA A 261 4.22 63.66 -13.46
CA ALA A 261 4.50 64.79 -12.58
C ALA A 261 5.43 64.38 -11.44
N PRO A 262 6.33 65.26 -10.96
CA PRO A 262 7.23 65.00 -9.84
C PRO A 262 6.51 65.31 -8.51
N GLY A 263 6.29 64.30 -7.71
CA GLY A 263 5.82 64.48 -6.32
C GLY A 263 4.95 63.34 -5.85
N ASP A 264 5.54 62.37 -5.17
CA ASP A 264 5.01 61.57 -4.09
C ASP A 264 5.86 60.31 -3.88
N ARG A 265 7.12 60.55 -3.50
CA ARG A 265 8.07 59.49 -3.16
C ARG A 265 8.28 59.30 -1.65
N GLU A 266 7.49 59.95 -0.79
CA GLU A 266 7.72 59.91 0.65
C GLU A 266 6.67 59.17 1.53
N ALA A 267 5.58 58.67 0.93
CA ALA A 267 4.48 58.05 1.74
C ALA A 267 4.41 56.51 1.70
N ARG A 268 5.42 55.80 1.21
CA ARG A 268 5.40 54.30 1.19
C ARG A 268 6.58 53.61 1.90
N ARG A 269 7.18 54.26 2.91
CA ARG A 269 8.31 53.70 3.64
C ARG A 269 8.01 53.31 5.09
N SER A 270 6.76 53.35 5.56
CA SER A 270 6.44 53.10 6.95
C SER A 270 5.33 52.03 7.18
N ALA A 271 5.25 51.02 6.30
CA ALA A 271 4.35 49.86 6.53
C ALA A 271 5.00 48.55 6.09
N ARG A 272 6.20 48.29 6.63
CA ARG A 272 6.77 46.93 6.68
C ARG A 272 7.26 46.72 8.08
N GLU A 273 6.31 46.50 9.01
CA GLU A 273 6.58 45.82 10.26
C GLU A 273 6.78 44.32 9.91
N ASP A 274 7.97 43.86 10.28
CA ASP A 274 8.43 42.49 10.17
C ASP A 274 7.74 41.64 11.25
N PRO A 275 6.87 40.65 10.93
CA PRO A 275 6.22 39.80 11.93
C PRO A 275 7.11 38.62 12.35
N ARG A 276 8.43 38.78 12.41
CA ARG A 276 9.36 37.73 12.88
C ARG A 276 10.03 38.09 14.20
N LYS A 277 9.21 38.31 15.24
CA LYS A 277 9.69 38.23 16.65
C LYS A 277 8.55 37.67 17.50
N GLY A 278 8.67 36.42 17.87
CA GLY A 278 7.87 35.79 18.91
C GLY A 278 7.31 34.46 18.47
N ASP A 279 8.15 33.42 18.60
CA ASP A 279 7.82 32.15 19.22
C ASP A 279 9.01 31.23 19.02
N GLU A 280 9.92 31.24 20.01
CA GLU A 280 10.85 30.11 20.17
C GLU A 280 10.03 28.87 20.48
N PRO A 281 10.21 27.77 19.71
CA PRO A 281 9.59 26.50 20.06
C PRO A 281 10.18 26.06 21.41
N THR A 282 9.34 25.95 22.41
CA THR A 282 9.63 25.30 23.68
C THR A 282 10.25 23.93 23.39
N ARG A 283 11.54 23.83 23.65
CA ARG A 283 12.34 22.62 23.57
C ARG A 283 11.71 21.60 24.52
N VAL A 284 10.94 20.64 23.96
CA VAL A 284 10.49 19.47 24.69
C VAL A 284 11.76 18.72 25.10
N GLN A 285 12.04 18.72 26.41
CA GLN A 285 13.11 17.92 26.97
C GLN A 285 12.77 16.45 26.76
N ASP A 286 13.65 15.74 26.05
CA ASP A 286 13.63 14.29 26.01
C ASP A 286 13.65 13.72 27.44
N PRO A 287 12.77 12.79 27.80
CA PRO A 287 12.83 12.12 29.08
C PRO A 287 14.13 11.31 29.15
N GLN A 288 14.98 11.64 30.13
CA GLN A 288 16.18 10.87 30.45
C GLN A 288 15.78 9.40 30.75
N PRO A 289 16.57 8.42 30.31
CA PRO A 289 16.35 7.03 30.69
C PRO A 289 16.48 6.89 32.22
N ARG A 290 15.42 6.41 32.84
CA ARG A 290 15.42 6.03 34.26
C ARG A 290 16.35 4.85 34.43
N ASP A 291 17.31 4.99 35.31
CA ASP A 291 18.21 3.94 35.79
C ASP A 291 17.42 2.67 36.15
N ALA A 292 17.74 1.58 35.48
CA ALA A 292 17.26 0.25 35.83
C ALA A 292 17.89 -0.17 37.15
N PRO A 293 17.12 -0.73 38.10
CA PRO A 293 17.71 -1.25 39.35
C PRO A 293 18.60 -2.45 39.03
N GLY A 294 19.81 -2.41 39.61
CA GLY A 294 20.86 -3.41 39.46
C GLY A 294 20.36 -4.82 39.78
N VAL A 295 20.58 -5.73 38.84
CA VAL A 295 20.46 -7.17 39.07
C VAL A 295 21.78 -7.65 39.66
N ALA A 296 21.71 -8.16 40.90
CA ALA A 296 22.82 -8.75 41.59
C ALA A 296 23.39 -9.94 40.83
N GLU A 297 24.70 -9.94 40.65
CA GLU A 297 25.53 -11.04 40.20
C GLU A 297 25.51 -12.16 41.25
N GLU A 298 24.83 -13.26 40.99
CA GLU A 298 25.09 -14.53 41.69
C GLU A 298 25.95 -15.43 40.80
N ALA A 299 27.21 -15.51 41.19
CA ALA A 299 28.18 -16.48 40.72
C ALA A 299 27.79 -17.88 41.21
N GLY A 300 27.35 -18.77 40.31
CA GLY A 300 27.08 -20.14 40.57
C GLY A 300 27.54 -21.04 39.44
N GLY A 301 28.82 -21.46 39.49
CA GLY A 301 29.38 -22.44 38.58
C GLY A 301 28.71 -23.81 38.73
N LYS A 302 28.37 -24.42 37.59
CA LYS A 302 28.21 -25.91 37.49
C LYS A 302 28.56 -26.36 36.05
N LYS A 303 29.70 -27.04 36.03
CA LYS A 303 30.15 -28.25 35.28
C LYS A 303 29.25 -28.73 34.13
N ASN A 304 29.85 -28.75 32.94
CA ASN A 304 29.51 -29.61 31.81
C ASN A 304 29.61 -31.07 32.18
N PRO A 305 28.73 -31.92 31.70
CA PRO A 305 29.06 -33.32 31.42
C PRO A 305 29.08 -33.59 29.90
N ALA A 306 30.13 -34.25 29.54
CA ALA A 306 30.55 -35.01 28.38
C ALA A 306 29.48 -35.46 27.37
N SER A 307 29.87 -35.33 26.10
CA SER A 307 29.34 -36.07 24.95
C SER A 307 29.60 -37.59 25.10
N PRO A 308 28.72 -38.45 24.62
CA PRO A 308 29.12 -39.80 24.24
C PRO A 308 29.31 -39.95 22.74
N GLU A 309 30.33 -40.71 22.44
CA GLU A 309 30.90 -41.16 21.20
C GLU A 309 29.94 -41.94 20.28
N THR A 310 30.16 -41.69 18.99
CA THR A 310 30.19 -42.65 17.86
C THR A 310 29.79 -44.11 18.11
N GLY A 311 28.69 -44.53 17.46
CA GLY A 311 28.41 -45.93 17.16
C GLY A 311 28.28 -46.13 15.64
N ARG A 312 29.35 -46.70 15.04
CA ARG A 312 29.32 -47.34 13.71
C ARG A 312 28.50 -48.65 13.82
N GLY A 313 27.69 -48.93 12.81
CA GLY A 313 27.05 -50.22 12.59
C GLY A 313 26.43 -50.23 11.20
N GLU A 314 27.25 -50.70 10.23
CA GLU A 314 27.06 -51.88 9.41
C GLU A 314 25.76 -51.96 8.59
N ALA A 315 25.91 -51.76 7.27
CA ALA A 315 25.12 -52.50 6.26
C ALA A 315 25.66 -53.95 6.22
N PRO A 316 24.94 -54.98 5.78
CA PRO A 316 24.43 -55.11 4.42
C PRO A 316 23.12 -55.94 4.32
N GLY A 317 22.53 -55.99 3.10
CA GLY A 317 21.42 -56.88 2.82
C GLY A 317 20.83 -56.68 1.40
N GLU A 318 21.59 -57.07 0.41
CA GLU A 318 21.14 -57.49 -0.92
C GLU A 318 20.36 -58.78 -0.82
N VAL A 319 19.12 -58.87 -1.35
CA VAL A 319 18.46 -60.05 -1.88
C VAL A 319 17.43 -59.58 -2.86
N ARG A 320 17.65 -59.65 -4.16
CA ARG A 320 17.28 -60.63 -5.21
C ARG A 320 15.79 -60.83 -5.44
N ASP A 321 15.43 -60.45 -6.69
CA ASP A 321 14.68 -61.20 -7.72
C ASP A 321 13.42 -61.99 -7.34
N GLY A 322 12.38 -61.69 -8.10
CA GLY A 322 11.17 -62.48 -8.28
C GLY A 322 10.22 -61.68 -9.19
N ASP A 323 10.32 -61.76 -10.37
CA ASP A 323 9.80 -62.36 -11.59
C ASP A 323 8.45 -63.06 -11.40
N GLU A 324 7.58 -62.87 -12.39
CA GLU A 324 6.35 -63.56 -12.77
C GLU A 324 5.01 -63.15 -12.10
N GLY A 325 4.10 -62.77 -13.08
CA GLY A 325 2.65 -62.84 -12.91
C GLY A 325 1.92 -61.75 -13.69
#